data_cc105a2d631f45f43db99ef94f24d9cc
#
_entry.id   cc105a2d631f45f43db99ef94f24d9cc
#
_cell.length_a   1.000
_cell.length_b   1.000
_cell.length_c   1.000
_cell.angle_alpha   90.00
_cell.angle_beta   90.00
_cell.angle_gamma   90.00
#
_symmetry.space_group_name_H-M   'P 1'
#
loop_
_entity.id
_entity.type
_entity.pdbx_description
1 polymer ?
#
loop_
_entity_poly.entity_id
_entity_poly.type
_entity_poly.pdbx_seq_one_letter_code
_entity_poly.pdbx_strand_id
1 'polypeptide(L)'
;LRPDRATIVYSNRAREAFGADVPIIIGGLEASLRRFAHYDYWDDKVRRSILVDSGADMLVYGMAEYAEREIARRLKKKIPVSEMRDIRGTAFLAHDAAECEFDSVTLPSFADVCDSKRFYADATRIEYAEHDPVRGRALIQEHDGRYLIVNPPAMPLETKELDRVAELTYTKQYQPMYEPLGGVPAI
;
A
#
# COMPACT_ATOMS: atom_id res chain seq x y z
N LEU A 1 -11.57 21.94 0.06
CA LEU A 1 -10.51 21.64 1.02
C LEU A 1 -10.12 20.17 0.90
N ARG A 2 -8.81 19.88 0.90
CA ARG A 2 -8.32 18.51 0.91
C ARG A 2 -8.59 17.92 2.30
N PRO A 3 -9.11 16.66 2.40
CA PRO A 3 -9.28 16.03 3.70
C PRO A 3 -7.90 15.69 4.31
N ASP A 4 -7.79 15.75 5.63
CA ASP A 4 -6.57 15.44 6.37
C ASP A 4 -6.33 13.94 6.19
N ARG A 5 -6.53 13.06 5.97
CA ARG A 5 -6.27 11.64 5.70
C ARG A 5 -6.92 11.22 4.39
N ALA A 6 -6.41 11.84 3.33
CA ALA A 6 -7.00 11.75 2.00
C ALA A 6 -7.22 10.29 1.53
N THR A 7 -6.25 9.42 1.73
CA THR A 7 -6.37 8.01 1.32
C THR A 7 -7.54 7.31 2.01
N ILE A 8 -7.71 7.49 3.32
CA ILE A 8 -8.82 6.89 4.08
C ILE A 8 -10.16 7.44 3.60
N VAL A 9 -10.27 8.76 3.49
CA VAL A 9 -11.52 9.41 3.08
C VAL A 9 -11.91 8.99 1.67
N TYR A 10 -10.97 8.99 0.72
CA TYR A 10 -11.26 8.64 -0.66
C TYR A 10 -11.55 7.14 -0.83
N SER A 11 -10.90 6.26 -0.10
CA SER A 11 -11.23 4.83 -0.10
C SER A 11 -12.66 4.60 0.39
N ASN A 12 -13.06 5.24 1.50
CA ASN A 12 -14.41 5.13 2.01
C ASN A 12 -15.44 5.68 1.01
N ARG A 13 -15.17 6.84 0.37
CA ARG A 13 -16.04 7.41 -0.66
C ARG A 13 -16.14 6.52 -1.91
N ALA A 14 -15.02 5.91 -2.32
CA ALA A 14 -15.05 4.95 -3.42
C ALA A 14 -15.89 3.71 -3.05
N ARG A 15 -15.75 3.21 -1.83
CA ARG A 15 -16.55 2.08 -1.35
C ARG A 15 -18.05 2.42 -1.29
N GLU A 16 -18.41 3.62 -0.82
CA GLU A 16 -19.79 4.10 -0.82
C GLU A 16 -20.37 4.20 -2.25
N ALA A 17 -19.56 4.70 -3.20
CA ALA A 17 -20.02 4.94 -4.57
C ALA A 17 -20.12 3.66 -5.42
N PHE A 18 -19.19 2.74 -5.28
CA PHE A 18 -19.03 1.57 -6.15
C PHE A 18 -19.41 0.24 -5.51
N GLY A 19 -19.66 0.22 -4.20
CA GLY A 19 -20.04 -1.00 -3.47
C GLY A 19 -18.86 -1.91 -3.11
N ALA A 20 -19.20 -3.08 -2.56
CA ALA A 20 -18.22 -4.04 -2.04
C ALA A 20 -17.52 -4.85 -3.14
N ASP A 21 -18.14 -5.00 -4.31
CA ASP A 21 -17.64 -5.86 -5.39
C ASP A 21 -16.49 -5.24 -6.19
N VAL A 22 -16.31 -3.92 -6.08
CA VAL A 22 -15.22 -3.23 -6.77
C VAL A 22 -13.99 -3.17 -5.84
N PRO A 23 -12.87 -3.80 -6.21
CA PRO A 23 -11.68 -3.79 -5.39
C PRO A 23 -11.06 -2.39 -5.30
N ILE A 24 -10.66 -2.00 -4.09
CA ILE A 24 -9.96 -0.75 -3.82
C ILE A 24 -8.50 -1.07 -3.55
N ILE A 25 -7.63 -0.55 -4.41
CA ILE A 25 -6.18 -0.69 -4.28
C ILE A 25 -5.60 0.70 -3.98
N ILE A 26 -4.87 0.81 -2.90
CA ILE A 26 -4.24 2.07 -2.49
C ILE A 26 -2.74 2.04 -2.75
N GLY A 27 -2.15 3.20 -3.01
CA GLY A 27 -0.73 3.34 -3.28
C GLY A 27 -0.24 4.78 -3.08
N GLY A 28 0.96 5.06 -3.59
CA GLY A 28 1.60 6.36 -3.48
C GLY A 28 2.29 6.58 -2.13
N LEU A 29 2.78 7.80 -1.89
CA LEU A 29 3.61 8.11 -0.73
C LEU A 29 2.90 7.88 0.61
N GLU A 30 1.66 8.35 0.75
CA GLU A 30 0.92 8.22 2.00
C GLU A 30 0.71 6.73 2.36
N ALA A 31 0.28 5.92 1.40
CA ALA A 31 0.08 4.49 1.62
C ALA A 31 1.39 3.77 1.93
N SER A 32 2.46 4.06 1.17
CA SER A 32 3.76 3.43 1.36
C SER A 32 4.37 3.72 2.72
N LEU A 33 4.31 4.98 3.19
CA LEU A 33 4.88 5.39 4.47
C LEU A 33 4.06 4.93 5.68
N ARG A 34 2.75 4.73 5.50
CA ARG A 34 1.82 4.36 6.56
C ARG A 34 1.34 2.91 6.46
N ARG A 35 2.07 2.06 5.74
CA ARG A 35 1.69 0.66 5.53
C ARG A 35 1.76 -0.21 6.78
N PHE A 36 2.60 0.13 7.75
CA PHE A 36 2.69 -0.50 9.08
C PHE A 36 2.01 0.34 10.16
N ALA A 37 2.06 -0.14 11.39
CA ALA A 37 1.79 0.71 12.56
C ALA A 37 2.75 1.89 12.53
N HIS A 38 2.23 3.11 12.61
CA HIS A 38 3.04 4.31 12.44
C HIS A 38 2.66 5.41 13.43
N TYR A 39 3.63 6.26 13.80
CA TYR A 39 3.38 7.42 14.63
C TYR A 39 2.75 8.56 13.82
N ASP A 40 1.57 8.99 14.25
CA ASP A 40 0.88 10.17 13.72
C ASP A 40 1.13 11.35 14.65
N TYR A 41 2.01 12.25 14.23
CA TYR A 41 2.42 13.39 15.06
C TYR A 41 1.32 14.46 15.22
N TRP A 42 0.30 14.48 14.37
CA TRP A 42 -0.83 15.37 14.53
C TRP A 42 -1.72 14.98 15.70
N ASP A 43 -1.97 13.68 15.83
CA ASP A 43 -2.78 13.12 16.90
C ASP A 43 -1.93 12.68 18.12
N ASP A 44 -0.59 12.82 18.03
CA ASP A 44 0.39 12.38 19.06
C ASP A 44 0.15 10.93 19.50
N LYS A 45 -0.04 10.03 18.55
CA LYS A 45 -0.30 8.61 18.82
C LYS A 45 0.19 7.69 17.73
N VAL A 46 0.36 6.41 18.08
CA VAL A 46 0.54 5.34 17.10
C VAL A 46 -0.80 4.98 16.49
N ARG A 47 -0.84 4.88 15.16
CA ARG A 47 -2.01 4.44 14.39
C ARG A 47 -1.74 3.10 13.75
N ARG A 48 -2.82 2.40 13.42
CA ARG A 48 -2.78 1.16 12.64
C ARG A 48 -2.26 1.41 11.23
N SER A 49 -1.92 0.34 10.54
CA SER A 49 -1.69 0.38 9.09
C SER A 49 -2.82 1.14 8.38
N ILE A 50 -2.46 1.97 7.41
CA ILE A 50 -3.43 2.67 6.57
C ILE A 50 -4.34 1.70 5.80
N LEU A 51 -3.86 0.48 5.52
CA LEU A 51 -4.66 -0.58 4.89
C LEU A 51 -5.82 -1.01 5.80
N VAL A 52 -5.56 -1.11 7.11
CA VAL A 52 -6.61 -1.40 8.10
C VAL A 52 -7.61 -0.25 8.21
N ASP A 53 -7.10 0.98 8.32
CA ASP A 53 -7.93 2.16 8.55
C ASP A 53 -8.74 2.58 7.32
N SER A 54 -8.24 2.33 6.11
CA SER A 54 -8.93 2.67 4.85
C SER A 54 -9.95 1.64 4.40
N GLY A 55 -9.87 0.39 4.90
CA GLY A 55 -10.69 -0.71 4.42
C GLY A 55 -10.45 -1.07 2.95
N ALA A 56 -9.29 -0.71 2.40
CA ALA A 56 -8.90 -1.11 1.06
C ALA A 56 -8.53 -2.59 1.01
N ASP A 57 -8.61 -3.19 -0.18
CA ASP A 57 -8.40 -4.63 -0.37
C ASP A 57 -6.92 -4.98 -0.53
N MET A 58 -6.13 -4.06 -1.06
CA MET A 58 -4.68 -4.21 -1.25
C MET A 58 -3.98 -2.86 -1.21
N LEU A 59 -2.72 -2.87 -0.80
CA LEU A 59 -1.83 -1.73 -0.86
C LEU A 59 -0.65 -2.07 -1.77
N VAL A 60 -0.25 -1.14 -2.65
CA VAL A 60 0.95 -1.23 -3.46
C VAL A 60 1.93 -0.17 -2.99
N TYR A 61 3.19 -0.54 -2.78
CA TYR A 61 4.21 0.36 -2.26
C TYR A 61 5.52 0.32 -3.06
N GLY A 62 6.30 1.38 -2.93
CA GLY A 62 7.56 1.51 -3.64
C GLY A 62 7.39 1.71 -5.14
N MET A 63 8.21 1.03 -5.95
CA MET A 63 8.13 1.04 -7.42
C MET A 63 7.00 0.10 -7.86
N ALA A 64 5.86 0.68 -8.21
CA ALA A 64 4.60 -0.03 -8.38
C ALA A 64 4.39 -0.61 -9.78
N GLU A 65 5.19 -0.24 -10.76
CA GLU A 65 4.94 -0.47 -12.20
C GLU A 65 4.71 -1.96 -12.54
N TYR A 66 5.54 -2.85 -11.98
CA TYR A 66 5.36 -4.29 -12.17
C TYR A 66 4.14 -4.84 -11.43
N ALA A 67 3.95 -4.40 -10.18
CA ALA A 67 2.82 -4.85 -9.36
C ALA A 67 1.49 -4.43 -9.99
N GLU A 68 1.35 -3.17 -10.37
CA GLU A 68 0.13 -2.64 -10.99
C GLU A 68 -0.20 -3.36 -12.31
N ARG A 69 0.82 -3.59 -13.15
CA ARG A 69 0.63 -4.33 -14.39
C ARG A 69 0.19 -5.78 -14.17
N GLU A 70 0.79 -6.45 -13.19
CA GLU A 70 0.42 -7.83 -12.86
C GLU A 70 -0.98 -7.92 -12.25
N ILE A 71 -1.33 -7.01 -11.36
CA ILE A 71 -2.68 -6.89 -10.80
C ILE A 71 -3.70 -6.67 -11.93
N ALA A 72 -3.46 -5.70 -12.81
CA ALA A 72 -4.36 -5.41 -13.92
C ALA A 72 -4.52 -6.63 -14.86
N ARG A 73 -3.42 -7.36 -15.12
CA ARG A 73 -3.43 -8.57 -15.93
C ARG A 73 -4.27 -9.69 -15.30
N ARG A 74 -4.18 -9.86 -13.98
CA ARG A 74 -4.95 -10.86 -13.24
C ARG A 74 -6.43 -10.47 -13.13
N LEU A 75 -6.74 -9.19 -12.88
CA LEU A 75 -8.12 -8.70 -12.92
C LEU A 75 -8.80 -8.91 -14.27
N LYS A 76 -8.07 -8.67 -15.38
CA LYS A 76 -8.57 -8.97 -16.73
C LYS A 76 -8.93 -10.45 -16.91
N LYS A 77 -8.25 -11.34 -16.20
CA LYS A 77 -8.55 -12.79 -16.15
C LYS A 77 -9.61 -13.15 -15.12
N LYS A 78 -10.24 -12.15 -14.48
CA LYS A 78 -11.23 -12.32 -13.41
C LYS A 78 -10.70 -13.03 -12.15
N ILE A 79 -9.40 -12.97 -11.91
CA ILE A 79 -8.80 -13.43 -10.65
C ILE A 79 -9.07 -12.33 -9.60
N PRO A 80 -9.69 -12.66 -8.46
CA PRO A 80 -9.97 -11.67 -7.43
C PRO A 80 -8.68 -11.19 -6.72
N VAL A 81 -8.68 -9.96 -6.25
CA VAL A 81 -7.52 -9.37 -5.54
C VAL A 81 -7.14 -10.19 -4.30
N SER A 82 -8.12 -10.79 -3.64
CA SER A 82 -7.91 -11.66 -2.48
C SER A 82 -7.06 -12.91 -2.74
N GLU A 83 -6.89 -13.30 -4.00
CA GLU A 83 -6.03 -14.42 -4.42
C GLU A 83 -4.65 -13.97 -4.90
N MET A 84 -4.36 -12.66 -4.93
CA MET A 84 -3.10 -12.10 -5.45
C MET A 84 -2.08 -11.91 -4.31
N ARG A 85 -1.66 -12.98 -3.67
CA ARG A 85 -0.81 -12.92 -2.47
C ARG A 85 0.70 -13.00 -2.76
N ASP A 86 1.06 -13.38 -3.97
CA ASP A 86 2.42 -13.61 -4.45
C ASP A 86 3.06 -12.41 -5.18
N ILE A 87 2.41 -11.24 -5.18
CA ILE A 87 2.93 -10.06 -5.88
C ILE A 87 3.85 -9.26 -4.96
N ARG A 88 5.11 -9.10 -5.35
CA ARG A 88 6.07 -8.26 -4.62
C ARG A 88 5.66 -6.79 -4.67
N GLY A 89 6.02 -6.04 -3.62
CA GLY A 89 5.66 -4.62 -3.50
C GLY A 89 4.19 -4.39 -3.15
N THR A 90 3.50 -5.42 -2.62
CA THR A 90 2.11 -5.32 -2.17
C THR A 90 1.97 -5.62 -0.69
N ALA A 91 0.85 -5.19 -0.11
CA ALA A 91 0.43 -5.60 1.22
C ALA A 91 -1.07 -5.89 1.24
N PHE A 92 -1.49 -6.83 2.08
CA PHE A 92 -2.87 -7.25 2.25
C PHE A 92 -3.15 -7.68 3.70
N LEU A 93 -4.41 -7.77 4.04
CA LEU A 93 -4.85 -8.29 5.34
C LEU A 93 -5.27 -9.75 5.22
N ALA A 94 -4.79 -10.57 6.14
CA ALA A 94 -5.05 -11.99 6.22
C ALA A 94 -5.69 -12.36 7.56
N HIS A 95 -6.32 -13.53 7.63
CA HIS A 95 -6.83 -14.10 8.87
C HIS A 95 -5.78 -14.96 9.58
N ASP A 96 -4.81 -15.48 8.82
CA ASP A 96 -3.72 -16.30 9.32
C ASP A 96 -2.39 -15.81 8.74
N ALA A 97 -1.34 -15.79 9.56
CA ALA A 97 0.02 -15.49 9.14
C ALA A 97 0.55 -16.49 8.09
N ALA A 98 0.06 -17.73 8.12
CA ALA A 98 0.39 -18.77 7.13
C ALA A 98 -0.07 -18.46 5.69
N GLU A 99 -0.92 -17.44 5.51
CA GLU A 99 -1.30 -16.96 4.17
C GLU A 99 -0.17 -16.16 3.47
N CYS A 100 0.97 -15.92 4.15
CA CYS A 100 2.17 -15.35 3.55
C CYS A 100 2.87 -16.39 2.68
N GLU A 101 3.03 -16.09 1.39
CA GLU A 101 3.67 -16.99 0.42
C GLU A 101 5.20 -16.81 0.33
N PHE A 102 5.75 -15.83 1.02
CA PHE A 102 7.18 -15.55 1.05
C PHE A 102 7.81 -15.94 2.39
N ASP A 103 9.14 -16.13 2.38
CA ASP A 103 9.89 -16.14 3.62
C ASP A 103 9.64 -14.84 4.39
N SER A 104 9.38 -14.94 5.69
CA SER A 104 8.82 -13.82 6.44
C SER A 104 9.44 -13.63 7.82
N VAL A 105 9.30 -12.41 8.33
CA VAL A 105 9.67 -12.00 9.69
C VAL A 105 8.46 -11.35 10.36
N THR A 106 8.19 -11.75 11.59
CA THR A 106 7.12 -11.15 12.38
C THR A 106 7.63 -9.92 13.14
N LEU A 107 6.92 -8.82 12.99
CA LEU A 107 7.12 -7.58 13.74
C LEU A 107 6.39 -7.65 15.10
N PRO A 108 6.80 -6.84 16.09
CA PRO A 108 5.94 -6.52 17.22
C PRO A 108 4.53 -6.14 16.75
N SER A 109 3.50 -6.62 17.44
CA SER A 109 2.11 -6.33 17.09
C SER A 109 1.79 -4.85 17.17
N PHE A 110 0.68 -4.42 16.58
CA PHE A 110 0.18 -3.05 16.74
C PHE A 110 0.01 -2.69 18.22
N ALA A 111 -0.50 -3.61 19.04
CA ALA A 111 -0.67 -3.40 20.48
C ALA A 111 0.68 -3.18 21.19
N ASP A 112 1.69 -4.01 20.88
CA ASP A 112 3.05 -3.85 21.47
C ASP A 112 3.66 -2.50 21.08
N VAL A 113 3.52 -2.11 19.82
CA VAL A 113 4.06 -0.85 19.29
C VAL A 113 3.38 0.37 19.93
N CYS A 114 2.08 0.27 20.24
CA CYS A 114 1.36 1.31 20.98
C CYS A 114 1.81 1.42 22.44
N ASP A 115 2.08 0.28 23.09
CA ASP A 115 2.41 0.22 24.49
C ASP A 115 3.85 0.66 24.79
N SER A 116 4.79 0.42 23.87
CA SER A 116 6.21 0.61 24.13
C SER A 116 6.98 1.24 22.98
N LYS A 117 7.64 2.37 23.26
CA LYS A 117 8.61 3.00 22.34
C LYS A 117 9.75 2.06 21.95
N ARG A 118 10.09 1.08 22.79
CA ARG A 118 11.09 0.07 22.48
C ARG A 118 10.59 -0.86 21.39
N PHE A 119 9.38 -1.37 21.48
CA PHE A 119 8.78 -2.19 20.43
C PHE A 119 8.59 -1.43 19.13
N TYR A 120 8.25 -0.13 19.21
CA TYR A 120 8.23 0.74 18.04
C TYR A 120 9.60 0.80 17.36
N ALA A 121 10.67 1.03 18.13
CA ALA A 121 12.04 1.07 17.61
C ALA A 121 12.49 -0.28 17.03
N ASP A 122 12.12 -1.39 17.68
CA ASP A 122 12.43 -2.74 17.18
C ASP A 122 11.68 -3.04 15.86
N ALA A 123 10.40 -2.68 15.75
CA ALA A 123 9.63 -2.79 14.51
C ALA A 123 10.31 -2.01 13.39
N THR A 124 10.62 -0.73 13.62
CA THR A 124 11.30 0.13 12.63
C THR A 124 12.67 -0.43 12.22
N ARG A 125 13.44 -0.97 13.16
CA ARG A 125 14.73 -1.60 12.86
C ARG A 125 14.59 -2.80 11.95
N ILE A 126 13.58 -3.65 12.18
CA ILE A 126 13.32 -4.83 11.34
C ILE A 126 12.82 -4.38 9.96
N GLU A 127 11.88 -3.46 9.90
CA GLU A 127 11.39 -2.90 8.64
C GLU A 127 12.53 -2.36 7.77
N TYR A 128 13.46 -1.63 8.40
CA TYR A 128 14.63 -1.09 7.69
C TYR A 128 15.57 -2.18 7.18
N ALA A 129 15.79 -3.23 7.96
CA ALA A 129 16.66 -4.35 7.58
C ALA A 129 16.09 -5.15 6.38
N GLU A 130 14.76 -5.26 6.29
CA GLU A 130 14.06 -6.02 5.24
C GLU A 130 13.65 -5.15 4.04
N HIS A 131 14.13 -3.91 3.96
CA HIS A 131 13.78 -3.00 2.84
C HIS A 131 14.60 -3.25 1.55
N ASP A 132 15.50 -4.21 1.57
CA ASP A 132 16.32 -4.60 0.43
C ASP A 132 15.49 -5.44 -0.58
N PRO A 133 15.37 -5.02 -1.85
CA PRO A 133 14.55 -5.74 -2.83
C PRO A 133 15.11 -7.12 -3.19
N VAL A 134 16.40 -7.40 -2.96
CA VAL A 134 17.03 -8.68 -3.30
C VAL A 134 16.97 -9.66 -2.13
N ARG A 135 17.23 -9.20 -0.90
CA ARG A 135 17.36 -10.04 0.30
C ARG A 135 16.22 -9.87 1.29
N GLY A 136 15.43 -8.82 1.15
CA GLY A 136 14.32 -8.53 2.05
C GLY A 136 13.25 -9.62 1.99
N ARG A 137 12.77 -9.97 3.18
CA ARG A 137 11.68 -10.93 3.39
C ARG A 137 10.34 -10.21 3.51
N ALA A 138 9.25 -10.96 3.48
CA ALA A 138 7.95 -10.44 3.85
C ALA A 138 7.92 -10.08 5.33
N LEU A 139 7.10 -9.08 5.68
CA LEU A 139 6.91 -8.66 7.05
C LEU A 139 5.47 -8.90 7.48
N ILE A 140 5.29 -9.46 8.66
CA ILE A 140 3.97 -9.76 9.22
C ILE A 140 3.79 -8.95 10.50
N GLN A 141 2.72 -8.16 10.58
CA GLN A 141 2.36 -7.42 11.79
C GLN A 141 0.90 -7.70 12.16
N GLU A 142 0.67 -8.12 13.38
CA GLU A 142 -0.68 -8.35 13.89
C GLU A 142 -1.37 -7.01 14.18
N HIS A 143 -2.64 -6.89 13.77
CA HIS A 143 -3.52 -5.76 13.97
C HIS A 143 -4.91 -6.23 14.39
N ASP A 144 -5.22 -6.18 15.67
CA ASP A 144 -6.56 -6.45 16.22
C ASP A 144 -7.13 -7.81 15.76
N GLY A 145 -6.32 -8.87 15.81
CA GLY A 145 -6.70 -10.25 15.44
C GLY A 145 -6.65 -10.55 13.95
N ARG A 146 -6.12 -9.63 13.13
CA ARG A 146 -5.78 -9.85 11.72
C ARG A 146 -4.30 -9.65 11.48
N TYR A 147 -3.78 -10.23 10.43
CA TYR A 147 -2.38 -10.13 10.06
C TYR A 147 -2.23 -9.23 8.84
N LEU A 148 -1.53 -8.12 9.01
CA LEU A 148 -1.00 -7.36 7.90
C LEU A 148 0.20 -8.12 7.35
N ILE A 149 0.13 -8.56 6.10
CA ILE A 149 1.23 -9.18 5.37
C ILE A 149 1.73 -8.17 4.35
N VAL A 150 3.00 -7.81 4.47
CA VAL A 150 3.70 -6.92 3.55
C VAL A 150 4.72 -7.75 2.80
N ASN A 151 4.46 -8.04 1.55
CA ASN A 151 5.33 -8.83 0.67
C ASN A 151 6.68 -8.11 0.49
N PRO A 152 7.75 -8.82 0.11
CA PRO A 152 9.05 -8.19 -0.12
C PRO A 152 8.96 -7.04 -1.13
N PRO A 153 9.85 -6.04 -1.06
CA PRO A 153 9.87 -4.94 -2.02
C PRO A 153 9.94 -5.43 -3.47
N ALA A 154 9.35 -4.65 -4.38
CA ALA A 154 9.47 -4.92 -5.81
C ALA A 154 10.94 -4.87 -6.24
N MET A 155 11.32 -5.73 -7.18
CA MET A 155 12.65 -5.67 -7.78
C MET A 155 12.81 -4.35 -8.56
N PRO A 156 14.02 -3.78 -8.60
CA PRO A 156 14.29 -2.61 -9.42
C PRO A 156 13.89 -2.84 -10.88
N LEU A 157 13.37 -1.80 -11.53
CA LEU A 157 13.05 -1.87 -12.95
C LEU A 157 14.33 -2.03 -13.77
N GLU A 158 14.29 -2.91 -14.76
CA GLU A 158 15.32 -2.96 -15.79
C GLU A 158 15.25 -1.72 -16.68
N THR A 159 16.37 -1.29 -17.26
CA THR A 159 16.43 -0.10 -18.13
C THR A 159 15.36 -0.13 -19.24
N LYS A 160 15.19 -1.27 -19.89
CA LYS A 160 14.19 -1.43 -20.93
C LYS A 160 12.75 -1.19 -20.44
N GLU A 161 12.45 -1.59 -19.20
CA GLU A 161 11.12 -1.38 -18.61
C GLU A 161 10.92 0.07 -18.19
N LEU A 162 11.98 0.69 -17.65
CA LEU A 162 11.99 2.11 -17.31
C LEU A 162 11.79 2.97 -18.57
N ASP A 163 12.51 2.67 -19.65
CA ASP A 163 12.37 3.36 -20.94
C ASP A 163 10.93 3.21 -21.47
N ARG A 164 10.38 2.00 -21.41
CA ARG A 164 8.98 1.74 -21.83
C ARG A 164 7.97 2.58 -21.05
N VAL A 165 8.16 2.73 -19.74
CA VAL A 165 7.28 3.56 -18.92
C VAL A 165 7.45 5.03 -19.27
N ALA A 166 8.68 5.49 -19.47
CA ALA A 166 8.97 6.88 -19.85
C ALA A 166 8.44 7.24 -21.25
N GLU A 167 8.39 6.26 -22.18
CA GLU A 167 7.89 6.42 -23.54
C GLU A 167 6.36 6.36 -23.66
N LEU A 168 5.63 6.08 -22.57
CA LEU A 168 4.16 6.11 -22.62
C LEU A 168 3.68 7.49 -23.05
N THR A 169 2.63 7.48 -23.85
CA THR A 169 2.02 8.73 -24.35
C THR A 169 1.24 9.41 -23.24
N TYR A 170 1.86 10.36 -22.57
CA TYR A 170 1.19 11.22 -21.60
C TYR A 170 0.66 12.48 -22.31
N THR A 171 -0.56 12.89 -21.97
CA THR A 171 -1.16 14.11 -22.53
C THR A 171 -0.41 15.37 -22.06
N LYS A 172 0.24 15.31 -20.89
CA LYS A 172 0.92 16.45 -20.23
C LYS A 172 -0.01 17.66 -20.01
N GLN A 173 -1.29 17.40 -19.92
CA GLN A 173 -2.35 18.39 -19.72
C GLN A 173 -3.34 17.86 -18.69
N TYR A 174 -3.99 18.76 -17.97
CA TYR A 174 -5.09 18.39 -17.09
C TYR A 174 -6.34 18.00 -17.90
N GLN A 175 -7.25 17.30 -17.24
CA GLN A 175 -8.52 16.90 -17.84
C GLN A 175 -9.34 18.13 -18.27
N PRO A 176 -9.79 18.23 -19.53
CA PRO A 176 -10.53 19.40 -20.02
C PRO A 176 -11.80 19.77 -19.24
N MET A 177 -12.37 18.80 -18.51
CA MET A 177 -13.53 19.07 -17.65
C MET A 177 -13.28 20.14 -16.57
N TYR A 178 -12.03 20.44 -16.25
CA TYR A 178 -11.68 21.48 -15.27
C TYR A 178 -11.59 22.88 -15.87
N GLU A 179 -11.56 23.04 -17.20
CA GLU A 179 -11.51 24.35 -17.85
C GLU A 179 -12.64 25.28 -17.42
N PRO A 180 -13.94 24.86 -17.41
CA PRO A 180 -15.04 25.70 -16.96
C PRO A 180 -14.97 26.07 -15.47
N LEU A 181 -14.14 25.32 -14.69
CA LEU A 181 -13.92 25.55 -13.25
C LEU A 181 -12.70 26.44 -12.97
N GLY A 182 -12.08 27.04 -14.00
CA GLY A 182 -10.87 27.86 -13.87
C GLY A 182 -9.56 27.12 -14.06
N GLY A 183 -9.60 25.90 -14.59
CA GLY A 183 -8.42 25.07 -14.84
C GLY A 183 -7.80 24.46 -13.57
N VAL A 184 -6.56 24.00 -13.69
CA VAL A 184 -5.76 23.45 -12.58
C VAL A 184 -4.53 24.33 -12.41
N PRO A 185 -4.47 25.20 -11.40
CA PRO A 185 -3.41 26.22 -11.25
C PRO A 185 -2.00 25.64 -11.05
N ALA A 186 -1.90 24.33 -10.73
CA ALA A 186 -0.62 23.67 -10.49
C ALA A 186 0.03 23.05 -11.74
N ILE A 187 -0.58 23.22 -12.92
CA ILE A 187 -0.11 22.69 -14.21
C ILE A 187 0.05 23.80 -15.21
#